data_fcfc4453ea87ece68480b7625684906c
#
_entry.id   fcfc4453ea87ece68480b7625684906c
#
_cell.length_a   1.000
_cell.length_b   1.000
_cell.length_c   1.000
_cell.angle_alpha   90.00
_cell.angle_beta   90.00
_cell.angle_gamma   90.00
#
_symmetry.space_group_name_H-M   'P 1'
#
loop_
_entity.id
_entity.type
_entity.pdbx_description
1 polymer ?
#
loop_
_entity_poly.entity_id
_entity_poly.type
_entity_poly.pdbx_seq_one_letter_code
_entity_poly.pdbx_strand_id
1 'polypeptide(L)'
;FLVLRRQSLMSDTLSHVSLAGVAFGVLLSWNPTITTLITVVIAAVFLEYLRTIYHNYMEIATAILMSAGLAIALLILNSSKGATSVSLEQYLFGSIITISLSQVIMLFVLAAVVLLGFILFLRPLYVMTFDEDTAFVDGLPVRWISIAFNIVTGVAIALMIPAAGALLVSAIMVLPASIAMRLGKSFKAVLFISVIVSFIGLNAGLIASYYMDAPASAAIT
;
A
#
# COMPACT_ATOMS: atom_id res chain seq x y z
N PHE A 1 -8.25 -5.87 -6.80
CA PHE A 1 -7.47 -7.11 -6.78
C PHE A 1 -7.11 -7.54 -5.36
N LEU A 2 -6.45 -6.71 -4.53
CA LEU A 2 -6.06 -7.06 -3.15
C LEU A 2 -7.24 -7.63 -2.35
N VAL A 3 -8.38 -6.98 -2.37
CA VAL A 3 -9.57 -7.41 -1.63
C VAL A 3 -10.13 -8.73 -2.17
N LEU A 4 -10.19 -8.89 -3.51
CA LEU A 4 -10.65 -10.13 -4.14
C LEU A 4 -9.72 -11.32 -3.85
N ARG A 5 -8.41 -11.08 -3.73
CA ARG A 5 -7.41 -12.10 -3.37
C ARG A 5 -7.30 -12.34 -1.85
N ARG A 6 -8.18 -11.76 -1.04
CA ARG A 6 -8.15 -11.82 0.43
C ARG A 6 -6.84 -11.30 1.05
N GLN A 7 -6.23 -10.32 0.39
CA GLN A 7 -4.97 -9.68 0.81
C GLN A 7 -5.18 -8.24 1.28
N SER A 8 -6.37 -7.91 1.79
CA SER A 8 -6.71 -6.55 2.25
C SER A 8 -5.78 -6.05 3.35
N LEU A 9 -5.34 -6.92 4.27
CA LEU A 9 -4.40 -6.56 5.34
C LEU A 9 -2.98 -6.30 4.85
N MET A 10 -2.66 -6.64 3.61
CA MET A 10 -1.32 -6.43 3.06
C MET A 10 -0.96 -4.94 3.00
N SER A 11 -1.91 -4.06 2.70
CA SER A 11 -1.67 -2.62 2.66
C SER A 11 -1.25 -2.08 4.03
N ASP A 12 -1.94 -2.48 5.10
CA ASP A 12 -1.57 -2.12 6.47
C ASP A 12 -0.21 -2.67 6.87
N THR A 13 0.02 -3.94 6.57
CA THR A 13 1.30 -4.59 6.86
C THR A 13 2.46 -3.86 6.21
N LEU A 14 2.38 -3.57 4.92
CA LEU A 14 3.42 -2.86 4.18
C LEU A 14 3.57 -1.40 4.63
N SER A 15 2.49 -0.76 5.06
CA SER A 15 2.55 0.57 5.67
C SER A 15 3.35 0.55 6.96
N HIS A 16 3.12 -0.39 7.88
CA HIS A 16 3.90 -0.50 9.11
C HIS A 16 5.36 -0.89 8.88
N VAL A 17 5.63 -1.76 7.92
CA VAL A 17 7.00 -2.11 7.52
C VAL A 17 7.71 -0.92 6.87
N SER A 18 6.99 -0.07 6.14
CA SER A 18 7.58 1.13 5.56
C SER A 18 8.06 2.13 6.61
N LEU A 19 7.41 2.19 7.78
CA LEU A 19 7.90 2.94 8.93
C LEU A 19 9.27 2.43 9.42
N ALA A 20 9.47 1.11 9.45
CA ALA A 20 10.78 0.55 9.74
C ALA A 20 11.83 0.96 8.71
N GLY A 21 11.44 1.03 7.42
CA GLY A 21 12.31 1.53 6.36
C GLY A 21 12.74 2.98 6.56
N VAL A 22 11.82 3.86 6.96
CA VAL A 22 12.14 5.24 7.35
C VAL A 22 13.09 5.26 8.54
N ALA A 23 12.82 4.47 9.58
CA ALA A 23 13.66 4.39 10.76
C ALA A 23 15.09 3.92 10.43
N PHE A 24 15.26 2.92 9.55
CA PHE A 24 16.56 2.52 9.03
C PHE A 24 17.27 3.64 8.28
N GLY A 25 16.54 4.44 7.48
CA GLY A 25 17.10 5.60 6.79
C GLY A 25 17.68 6.61 7.75
N VAL A 26 16.94 6.93 8.81
CA VAL A 26 17.40 7.84 9.87
C VAL A 26 18.63 7.27 10.60
N LEU A 27 18.60 5.99 10.95
CA LEU A 27 19.70 5.32 11.67
C LEU A 27 21.00 5.31 10.86
N LEU A 28 20.89 5.00 9.56
CA LEU A 28 22.06 4.89 8.66
C LEU A 28 22.48 6.23 8.05
N SER A 29 21.77 7.32 8.35
CA SER A 29 21.93 8.64 7.70
C SER A 29 21.83 8.57 6.18
N TRP A 30 21.01 7.66 5.68
CA TRP A 30 20.70 7.48 4.26
C TRP A 30 19.40 8.19 3.91
N ASN A 31 19.13 8.31 2.60
CA ASN A 31 17.86 8.87 2.15
C ASN A 31 16.68 7.98 2.59
N PRO A 32 15.77 8.49 3.45
CA PRO A 32 14.66 7.68 3.99
C PRO A 32 13.75 7.09 2.92
N THR A 33 13.59 7.76 1.77
CA THR A 33 12.76 7.24 0.67
C THR A 33 13.37 5.97 0.06
N ILE A 34 14.70 5.95 -0.13
CA ILE A 34 15.39 4.79 -0.72
C ILE A 34 15.36 3.61 0.25
N THR A 35 15.66 3.84 1.53
CA THR A 35 15.63 2.76 2.54
C THR A 35 14.23 2.19 2.73
N THR A 36 13.21 3.05 2.68
CA THR A 36 11.81 2.61 2.73
C THR A 36 11.45 1.74 1.54
N LEU A 37 11.81 2.15 0.32
CA LEU A 37 11.57 1.36 -0.89
C LEU A 37 12.24 -0.02 -0.81
N ILE A 38 13.51 -0.07 -0.41
CA ILE A 38 14.25 -1.34 -0.27
C ILE A 38 13.57 -2.23 0.78
N THR A 39 13.25 -1.69 1.95
CA THR A 39 12.63 -2.44 3.04
C THR A 39 11.27 -2.98 2.65
N VAL A 40 10.43 -2.18 1.98
CA VAL A 40 9.10 -2.59 1.53
C VAL A 40 9.17 -3.63 0.42
N VAL A 41 10.12 -3.51 -0.53
CA VAL A 41 10.31 -4.53 -1.56
C VAL A 41 10.73 -5.87 -0.95
N ILE A 42 11.66 -5.86 -0.02
CA ILE A 42 12.08 -7.08 0.72
C ILE A 42 10.87 -7.67 1.46
N ALA A 43 10.10 -6.84 2.16
CA ALA A 43 8.91 -7.28 2.88
C ALA A 43 7.82 -7.83 1.97
N ALA A 44 7.61 -7.24 0.79
CA ALA A 44 6.62 -7.72 -0.19
C ALA A 44 7.01 -9.10 -0.74
N VAL A 45 8.30 -9.34 -1.03
CA VAL A 45 8.80 -10.66 -1.44
C VAL A 45 8.69 -11.66 -0.29
N PHE A 46 9.04 -11.24 0.93
CA PHE A 46 8.94 -12.10 2.11
C PHE A 46 7.48 -12.47 2.43
N LEU A 47 6.57 -11.54 2.28
CA LEU A 47 5.13 -11.78 2.45
C LEU A 47 4.60 -12.80 1.44
N GLU A 48 5.05 -12.74 0.18
CA GLU A 48 4.68 -13.74 -0.82
C GLU A 48 5.30 -15.12 -0.49
N TYR A 49 6.51 -15.15 0.05
CA TYR A 49 7.11 -16.39 0.54
C TYR A 49 6.32 -16.98 1.72
N LEU A 50 5.92 -16.15 2.69
CA LEU A 50 5.06 -16.58 3.79
C LEU A 50 3.70 -17.08 3.30
N ARG A 51 3.15 -16.49 2.25
CA ARG A 51 1.92 -16.94 1.61
C ARG A 51 2.02 -18.37 1.11
N THR A 52 3.16 -18.80 0.61
CA THR A 52 3.35 -20.19 0.17
C THR A 52 3.40 -21.17 1.35
N ILE A 53 3.84 -20.70 2.52
CA ILE A 53 3.91 -21.54 3.73
C ILE A 53 2.56 -21.58 4.46
N TYR A 54 1.95 -20.41 4.65
CA TYR A 54 0.69 -20.22 5.38
C TYR A 54 -0.52 -20.16 4.45
N HIS A 55 -0.67 -21.12 3.55
CA HIS A 55 -1.65 -21.10 2.46
C HIS A 55 -3.08 -20.74 2.90
N ASN A 56 -3.53 -21.23 4.07
CA ASN A 56 -4.86 -20.97 4.62
C ASN A 56 -4.91 -19.93 5.74
N TYR A 57 -3.76 -19.41 6.18
CA TYR A 57 -3.62 -18.53 7.36
C TYR A 57 -2.82 -17.28 7.06
N MET A 58 -3.08 -16.64 5.90
CA MET A 58 -2.40 -15.42 5.47
C MET A 58 -2.50 -14.28 6.49
N GLU A 59 -3.59 -14.25 7.25
CA GLU A 59 -3.81 -13.25 8.31
C GLU A 59 -2.75 -13.34 9.41
N ILE A 60 -2.28 -14.55 9.73
CA ILE A 60 -1.20 -14.75 10.71
C ILE A 60 0.12 -14.20 10.17
N ALA A 61 0.44 -14.47 8.91
CA ALA A 61 1.67 -13.99 8.28
C ALA A 61 1.71 -12.45 8.22
N THR A 62 0.59 -11.83 7.83
CA THR A 62 0.47 -10.36 7.80
C THR A 62 0.55 -9.75 9.18
N ALA A 63 -0.09 -10.34 10.20
CA ALA A 63 -0.06 -9.86 11.58
C ALA A 63 1.35 -9.92 12.19
N ILE A 64 2.08 -11.01 11.94
CA ILE A 64 3.47 -11.16 12.41
C ILE A 64 4.36 -10.09 11.76
N LEU A 65 4.28 -9.93 10.44
CA LEU A 65 5.11 -8.96 9.73
C LEU A 65 4.78 -7.52 10.11
N MET A 66 3.50 -7.20 10.30
CA MET A 66 3.02 -5.90 10.75
C MET A 66 3.57 -5.57 12.15
N SER A 67 3.43 -6.49 13.10
CA SER A 67 3.91 -6.32 14.47
C SER A 67 5.42 -6.19 14.53
N ALA A 68 6.15 -7.03 13.80
CA ALA A 68 7.61 -6.97 13.71
C ALA A 68 8.08 -5.65 13.07
N GLY A 69 7.46 -5.22 11.98
CA GLY A 69 7.78 -3.95 11.33
C GLY A 69 7.61 -2.75 12.27
N LEU A 70 6.48 -2.69 12.96
CA LEU A 70 6.21 -1.61 13.92
C LEU A 70 7.18 -1.65 15.11
N ALA A 71 7.45 -2.84 15.66
CA ALA A 71 8.37 -2.99 16.79
C ALA A 71 9.80 -2.55 16.42
N ILE A 72 10.31 -2.97 15.26
CA ILE A 72 11.63 -2.57 14.75
C ILE A 72 11.68 -1.05 14.55
N ALA A 73 10.64 -0.47 13.93
CA ALA A 73 10.57 0.98 13.73
C ALA A 73 10.66 1.74 15.05
N LEU A 74 9.87 1.37 16.04
CA LEU A 74 9.84 2.05 17.35
C LEU A 74 11.13 1.88 18.11
N LEU A 75 11.75 0.69 18.09
CA LEU A 75 13.04 0.46 18.73
C LEU A 75 14.14 1.35 18.13
N ILE A 76 14.22 1.45 16.82
CA ILE A 76 15.22 2.27 16.14
C ILE A 76 14.98 3.76 16.41
N LEU A 77 13.74 4.24 16.25
CA LEU A 77 13.40 5.64 16.48
C LEU A 77 13.65 6.07 17.93
N ASN A 78 13.33 5.21 18.89
CA ASN A 78 13.60 5.47 20.31
C ASN A 78 15.09 5.44 20.66
N SER A 79 15.88 4.61 19.98
CA SER A 79 17.34 4.52 20.17
C SER A 79 18.09 5.70 19.56
N SER A 80 17.55 6.34 18.56
CA SER A 80 18.16 7.47 17.83
C SER A 80 17.96 8.80 18.57
N LYS A 81 18.47 8.88 19.81
CA LYS A 81 18.40 10.10 20.65
C LYS A 81 19.08 11.28 19.94
N GLY A 82 18.33 12.07 19.22
CA GLY A 82 18.78 13.36 18.66
C GLY A 82 18.77 13.54 17.16
N ALA A 83 18.47 12.54 16.36
CA ALA A 83 18.29 12.70 14.93
C ALA A 83 16.81 12.91 14.62
N THR A 84 16.48 14.11 14.22
CA THR A 84 15.23 14.55 13.59
C THR A 84 14.01 13.67 13.90
N SER A 85 13.17 14.18 14.77
CA SER A 85 11.87 13.58 15.07
C SER A 85 11.03 13.51 13.79
N VAL A 86 11.13 12.39 13.06
CA VAL A 86 10.04 12.02 12.17
C VAL A 86 8.86 11.82 13.10
N SER A 87 8.00 12.81 13.19
CA SER A 87 6.87 12.74 14.10
C SER A 87 6.00 11.58 13.60
N LEU A 88 5.68 10.67 14.52
CA LEU A 88 4.79 9.54 14.22
C LEU A 88 3.47 10.07 13.63
N GLU A 89 3.07 11.26 14.05
CA GLU A 89 1.91 11.98 13.52
C GLU A 89 2.05 12.30 12.02
N GLN A 90 3.20 12.83 11.60
CA GLN A 90 3.44 13.14 10.20
C GLN A 90 3.44 11.87 9.33
N TYR A 91 3.93 10.76 9.86
CA TYR A 91 3.87 9.48 9.15
C TYR A 91 2.46 8.92 9.04
N LEU A 92 1.66 8.96 10.11
CA LEU A 92 0.29 8.44 10.14
C LEU A 92 -0.67 9.28 9.31
N PHE A 93 -0.57 10.61 9.44
CA PHE A 93 -1.52 11.53 8.80
C PHE A 93 -1.03 12.11 7.48
N GLY A 94 0.27 11.99 7.19
CA GLY A 94 0.87 12.60 6.01
C GLY A 94 0.94 14.12 6.09
N SER A 95 1.48 14.74 5.07
CA SER A 95 1.45 16.19 4.92
C SER A 95 1.37 16.57 3.44
N ILE A 96 0.18 16.89 2.98
CA ILE A 96 -0.05 17.31 1.59
C ILE A 96 0.68 18.61 1.28
N ILE A 97 0.87 19.48 2.29
CA ILE A 97 1.48 20.82 2.13
C ILE A 97 3.00 20.72 1.92
N THR A 98 3.66 19.71 2.45
CA THR A 98 5.12 19.56 2.40
C THR A 98 5.63 18.74 1.21
N ILE A 99 4.76 18.34 0.29
CA ILE A 99 5.12 17.52 -0.87
C ILE A 99 5.99 18.33 -1.82
N SER A 100 7.17 17.81 -2.16
CA SER A 100 8.06 18.39 -3.16
C SER A 100 7.59 18.07 -4.59
N LEU A 101 7.94 18.95 -5.55
CA LEU A 101 7.62 18.71 -6.96
C LEU A 101 8.21 17.37 -7.47
N SER A 102 9.39 17.01 -6.98
CA SER A 102 10.03 15.72 -7.29
C SER A 102 9.17 14.52 -6.86
N GLN A 103 8.58 14.57 -5.65
CA GLN A 103 7.68 13.53 -5.17
C GLN A 103 6.39 13.45 -6.01
N VAL A 104 5.84 14.59 -6.41
CA VAL A 104 4.67 14.62 -7.30
C VAL A 104 4.98 13.96 -8.64
N ILE A 105 6.10 14.29 -9.27
CA ILE A 105 6.52 13.67 -10.53
C ILE A 105 6.69 12.15 -10.35
N MET A 106 7.32 11.73 -9.26
CA MET A 106 7.54 10.31 -8.95
C MET A 106 6.21 9.54 -8.79
N LEU A 107 5.21 10.15 -8.13
CA LEU A 107 3.87 9.59 -8.01
C LEU A 107 3.15 9.48 -9.37
N PHE A 108 3.28 10.49 -10.24
CA PHE A 108 2.71 10.44 -11.59
C PHE A 108 3.37 9.35 -12.45
N VAL A 109 4.70 9.23 -12.41
CA VAL A 109 5.43 8.16 -13.11
C VAL A 109 4.99 6.79 -12.60
N LEU A 110 4.90 6.63 -11.27
CA LEU A 110 4.40 5.41 -10.66
C LEU A 110 2.98 5.08 -11.13
N ALA A 111 2.07 6.07 -11.10
CA ALA A 111 0.68 5.88 -11.54
C ALA A 111 0.62 5.44 -13.01
N ALA A 112 1.44 6.05 -13.89
CA ALA A 112 1.53 5.66 -15.30
C ALA A 112 2.05 4.23 -15.47
N VAL A 113 3.10 3.84 -14.74
CA VAL A 113 3.68 2.49 -14.77
C VAL A 113 2.67 1.46 -14.27
N VAL A 114 1.99 1.74 -13.16
CA VAL A 114 0.97 0.85 -12.59
C VAL A 114 -0.21 0.70 -13.55
N LEU A 115 -0.68 1.78 -14.15
CA LEU A 115 -1.79 1.77 -15.11
C LEU A 115 -1.41 0.96 -16.35
N LEU A 116 -0.22 1.19 -16.91
CA LEU A 116 0.29 0.44 -18.06
C LEU A 116 0.43 -1.04 -17.73
N GLY A 117 1.06 -1.37 -16.61
CA GLY A 117 1.19 -2.76 -16.14
C GLY A 117 -0.17 -3.41 -15.94
N PHE A 118 -1.13 -2.69 -15.37
CA PHE A 118 -2.49 -3.18 -15.18
C PHE A 118 -3.18 -3.49 -16.52
N ILE A 119 -3.06 -2.60 -17.51
CA ILE A 119 -3.67 -2.81 -18.84
C ILE A 119 -3.03 -4.03 -19.54
N LEU A 120 -1.70 -4.16 -19.48
CA LEU A 120 -0.97 -5.25 -20.12
C LEU A 120 -1.25 -6.62 -19.46
N PHE A 121 -1.34 -6.64 -18.13
CA PHE A 121 -1.52 -7.86 -17.34
C PHE A 121 -2.96 -8.07 -16.85
N LEU A 122 -3.94 -7.33 -17.39
CA LEU A 122 -5.34 -7.41 -16.97
C LEU A 122 -5.88 -8.84 -17.04
N ARG A 123 -5.63 -9.56 -18.15
CA ARG A 123 -6.12 -10.92 -18.36
C ARG A 123 -5.45 -11.94 -17.41
N PRO A 124 -4.14 -12.02 -17.28
CA PRO A 124 -3.48 -12.85 -16.28
C PRO A 124 -3.94 -12.57 -14.85
N LEU A 125 -4.00 -11.29 -14.46
CA LEU A 125 -4.45 -10.87 -13.13
C LEU A 125 -5.91 -11.26 -12.86
N TYR A 126 -6.76 -11.16 -13.87
CA TYR A 126 -8.16 -11.56 -13.76
C TYR A 126 -8.27 -13.06 -13.48
N VAL A 127 -7.63 -13.91 -14.29
CA VAL A 127 -7.68 -15.38 -14.12
C VAL A 127 -7.14 -15.76 -12.75
N MET A 128 -5.95 -15.28 -12.39
CA MET A 128 -5.33 -15.55 -11.08
C MET A 128 -6.17 -15.08 -9.88
N THR A 129 -7.01 -14.07 -10.05
CA THR A 129 -7.82 -13.53 -8.95
C THR A 129 -9.00 -14.44 -8.61
N PHE A 130 -9.56 -15.12 -9.61
CA PHE A 130 -10.73 -15.97 -9.42
C PHE A 130 -10.37 -17.45 -9.29
N ASP A 131 -9.34 -17.90 -10.00
CA ASP A 131 -8.90 -19.30 -9.98
C ASP A 131 -7.39 -19.38 -10.25
N GLU A 132 -6.62 -19.53 -9.18
CA GLU A 132 -5.17 -19.61 -9.23
C GLU A 132 -4.69 -20.95 -9.81
N ASP A 133 -5.46 -22.03 -9.57
CA ASP A 133 -5.15 -23.37 -10.09
C ASP A 133 -5.35 -23.42 -11.61
N THR A 134 -6.44 -22.86 -12.12
CA THR A 134 -6.69 -22.73 -13.57
C THR A 134 -5.59 -21.86 -14.22
N ALA A 135 -5.18 -20.76 -13.59
CA ALA A 135 -4.09 -19.94 -14.10
C ALA A 135 -2.76 -20.71 -14.22
N PHE A 136 -2.48 -21.58 -13.25
CA PHE A 136 -1.30 -22.44 -13.27
C PHE A 136 -1.36 -23.49 -14.38
N VAL A 137 -2.52 -24.14 -14.57
CA VAL A 137 -2.72 -25.12 -15.67
C VAL A 137 -2.62 -24.47 -17.04
N ASP A 138 -3.07 -23.23 -17.19
CA ASP A 138 -2.93 -22.44 -18.42
C ASP A 138 -1.47 -22.01 -18.70
N GLY A 139 -0.51 -22.42 -17.86
CA GLY A 139 0.91 -22.13 -18.04
C GLY A 139 1.33 -20.70 -17.65
N LEU A 140 0.47 -19.97 -16.93
CA LEU A 140 0.85 -18.65 -16.42
C LEU A 140 1.86 -18.77 -15.28
N PRO A 141 2.92 -17.94 -15.25
CA PRO A 141 3.88 -17.93 -14.16
C PRO A 141 3.30 -17.22 -12.92
N VAL A 142 2.30 -17.88 -12.30
CA VAL A 142 1.47 -17.34 -11.20
C VAL A 142 2.32 -16.73 -10.09
N ARG A 143 3.37 -17.44 -9.66
CA ARG A 143 4.26 -16.99 -8.59
C ARG A 143 4.98 -15.68 -8.92
N TRP A 144 5.50 -15.54 -10.14
CA TRP A 144 6.21 -14.33 -10.56
C TRP A 144 5.27 -13.14 -10.73
N ILE A 145 4.07 -13.36 -11.27
CA ILE A 145 3.04 -12.32 -11.39
C ILE A 145 2.59 -11.86 -10.00
N SER A 146 2.43 -12.78 -9.05
CA SER A 146 2.06 -12.45 -7.67
C SER A 146 3.16 -11.64 -6.97
N ILE A 147 4.43 -12.05 -7.08
CA ILE A 147 5.56 -11.30 -6.54
C ILE A 147 5.63 -9.90 -7.15
N ALA A 148 5.53 -9.79 -8.48
CA ALA A 148 5.54 -8.50 -9.16
C ALA A 148 4.39 -7.59 -8.70
N PHE A 149 3.18 -8.13 -8.57
CA PHE A 149 2.02 -7.42 -8.05
C PHE A 149 2.25 -6.91 -6.63
N ASN A 150 2.78 -7.75 -5.74
CA ASN A 150 3.06 -7.39 -4.35
C ASN A 150 4.16 -6.32 -4.25
N ILE A 151 5.21 -6.41 -5.07
CA ILE A 151 6.27 -5.40 -5.14
C ILE A 151 5.70 -4.06 -5.62
N VAL A 152 4.96 -4.05 -6.72
CA VAL A 152 4.34 -2.83 -7.27
C VAL A 152 3.41 -2.19 -6.24
N THR A 153 2.60 -2.99 -5.56
CA THR A 153 1.72 -2.51 -4.48
C THR A 153 2.52 -1.92 -3.33
N GLY A 154 3.57 -2.59 -2.89
CA GLY A 154 4.45 -2.10 -1.83
C GLY A 154 5.16 -0.80 -2.18
N VAL A 155 5.69 -0.69 -3.39
CA VAL A 155 6.31 0.54 -3.90
C VAL A 155 5.28 1.68 -3.95
N ALA A 156 4.06 1.41 -4.40
CA ALA A 156 2.99 2.39 -4.42
C ALA A 156 2.68 2.90 -3.00
N ILE A 157 2.52 2.00 -2.04
CA ILE A 157 2.29 2.33 -0.63
C ILE A 157 3.44 3.20 -0.09
N ALA A 158 4.69 2.75 -0.27
CA ALA A 158 5.87 3.45 0.25
C ALA A 158 6.01 4.89 -0.27
N LEU A 159 5.67 5.12 -1.54
CA LEU A 159 5.71 6.44 -2.16
C LEU A 159 4.51 7.33 -1.82
N MET A 160 3.35 6.74 -1.51
CA MET A 160 2.14 7.49 -1.16
C MET A 160 2.12 7.94 0.30
N ILE A 161 2.75 7.19 1.22
CA ILE A 161 2.69 7.47 2.67
C ILE A 161 3.18 8.87 3.04
N PRO A 162 4.33 9.38 2.55
CA PRO A 162 4.76 10.74 2.91
C PRO A 162 3.76 11.83 2.54
N ALA A 163 3.00 11.61 1.47
CA ALA A 163 2.01 12.53 0.95
C ALA A 163 0.65 12.41 1.66
N ALA A 164 0.14 11.17 1.73
CA ALA A 164 -1.23 10.87 2.13
C ALA A 164 -1.34 10.37 3.59
N GLY A 165 -0.24 9.89 4.17
CA GLY A 165 -0.23 9.22 5.46
C GLY A 165 -0.62 7.73 5.38
N ALA A 166 -0.13 6.95 6.31
CA ALA A 166 -0.35 5.51 6.35
C ALA A 166 -1.83 5.15 6.49
N LEU A 167 -2.58 5.87 7.32
CA LEU A 167 -4.02 5.63 7.54
C LEU A 167 -4.83 5.81 6.26
N LEU A 168 -4.59 6.91 5.53
CA LEU A 168 -5.34 7.17 4.31
C LEU A 168 -4.99 6.19 3.19
N VAL A 169 -3.70 5.82 3.07
CA VAL A 169 -3.26 4.86 2.04
C VAL A 169 -3.94 3.51 2.24
N SER A 170 -3.98 3.00 3.47
CA SER A 170 -4.67 1.75 3.80
C SER A 170 -6.17 1.83 3.52
N ALA A 171 -6.81 2.91 3.93
CA ALA A 171 -8.24 3.10 3.71
C ALA A 171 -8.62 3.15 2.23
N ILE A 172 -7.91 3.95 1.42
CA ILE A 172 -8.17 4.08 -0.03
C ILE A 172 -7.95 2.76 -0.77
N MET A 173 -7.02 1.93 -0.33
CA MET A 173 -6.78 0.65 -0.99
C MET A 173 -7.90 -0.37 -0.76
N VAL A 174 -8.61 -0.30 0.36
CA VAL A 174 -9.58 -1.32 0.77
C VAL A 174 -11.02 -0.85 0.67
N LEU A 175 -11.35 0.34 1.22
CA LEU A 175 -12.74 0.79 1.36
C LEU A 175 -13.47 0.96 0.03
N PRO A 176 -12.92 1.67 -0.99
CA PRO A 176 -13.63 1.85 -2.25
C PRO A 176 -13.86 0.54 -2.99
N ALA A 177 -12.89 -0.38 -2.93
CA ALA A 177 -13.03 -1.70 -3.53
C ALA A 177 -14.11 -2.53 -2.83
N SER A 178 -14.19 -2.47 -1.50
CA SER A 178 -15.21 -3.17 -0.70
C SER A 178 -16.62 -2.66 -1.00
N ILE A 179 -16.80 -1.35 -1.13
CA ILE A 179 -18.07 -0.73 -1.52
C ILE A 179 -18.43 -1.13 -2.95
N ALA A 180 -17.46 -1.04 -3.87
CA ALA A 180 -17.67 -1.35 -5.28
C ALA A 180 -18.07 -2.81 -5.51
N MET A 181 -17.53 -3.75 -4.72
CA MET A 181 -17.92 -5.18 -4.80
C MET A 181 -19.38 -5.42 -4.40
N ARG A 182 -19.96 -4.59 -3.55
CA ARG A 182 -21.38 -4.69 -3.18
C ARG A 182 -22.33 -4.12 -4.24
N LEU A 183 -21.85 -3.14 -5.00
CA LEU A 183 -22.66 -2.43 -6.00
C LEU A 183 -22.46 -3.00 -7.41
N GLY A 184 -21.27 -3.50 -7.72
CA GLY A 184 -20.91 -3.96 -9.07
C GLY A 184 -21.38 -5.38 -9.36
N LYS A 185 -22.03 -5.56 -10.51
CA LYS A 185 -22.49 -6.88 -11.01
C LYS A 185 -21.46 -7.58 -11.92
N SER A 186 -20.37 -6.90 -12.27
CA SER A 186 -19.30 -7.46 -13.10
C SER A 186 -17.94 -6.90 -12.66
N PHE A 187 -16.87 -7.62 -12.97
CA PHE A 187 -15.51 -7.20 -12.62
C PHE A 187 -15.15 -5.80 -13.13
N LYS A 188 -15.51 -5.49 -14.40
CA LYS A 188 -15.28 -4.14 -14.97
C LYS A 188 -16.09 -3.07 -14.26
N ALA A 189 -17.34 -3.38 -13.88
CA ALA A 189 -18.17 -2.45 -13.12
C ALA A 189 -17.57 -2.18 -11.73
N VAL A 190 -17.07 -3.21 -11.04
CA VAL A 190 -16.40 -3.06 -9.73
C VAL A 190 -15.18 -2.14 -9.85
N LEU A 191 -14.34 -2.32 -10.88
CA LEU A 191 -13.18 -1.45 -11.10
C LEU A 191 -13.61 0.01 -11.31
N PHE A 192 -14.58 0.24 -12.18
CA PHE A 192 -15.04 1.60 -12.49
C PHE A 192 -15.70 2.28 -11.29
N ILE A 193 -16.58 1.56 -10.58
CA ILE A 193 -17.23 2.06 -9.35
C ILE A 193 -16.19 2.36 -8.28
N SER A 194 -15.18 1.50 -8.09
CA SER A 194 -14.10 1.72 -7.13
C SER A 194 -13.37 3.04 -7.38
N VAL A 195 -13.04 3.34 -8.64
CA VAL A 195 -12.39 4.60 -9.01
C VAL A 195 -13.30 5.81 -8.70
N ILE A 196 -14.59 5.72 -9.04
CA ILE A 196 -15.55 6.80 -8.77
C ILE A 196 -15.69 7.02 -7.26
N VAL A 197 -15.86 5.96 -6.48
CA VAL A 197 -15.99 6.04 -5.01
C VAL A 197 -14.74 6.64 -4.39
N SER A 198 -13.53 6.22 -4.84
CA SER A 198 -12.27 6.82 -4.39
C SER A 198 -12.21 8.31 -4.70
N PHE A 199 -12.58 8.71 -5.91
CA PHE A 199 -12.54 10.11 -6.33
C PHE A 199 -13.51 10.98 -5.53
N ILE A 200 -14.74 10.51 -5.33
CA ILE A 200 -15.74 11.21 -4.53
C ILE A 200 -15.31 11.29 -3.07
N GLY A 201 -14.83 10.18 -2.48
CA GLY A 201 -14.39 10.13 -1.09
C GLY A 201 -13.21 11.07 -0.82
N LEU A 202 -12.20 11.08 -1.70
CA LEU A 202 -11.07 11.99 -1.61
C LEU A 202 -11.49 13.47 -1.64
N ASN A 203 -12.34 13.85 -2.60
CA ASN A 203 -12.78 15.25 -2.71
C ASN A 203 -13.67 15.66 -1.54
N ALA A 204 -14.61 14.81 -1.16
CA ALA A 204 -15.51 15.09 -0.02
C ALA A 204 -14.73 15.20 1.28
N GLY A 205 -13.78 14.30 1.53
CA GLY A 205 -12.93 14.33 2.72
C GLY A 205 -11.98 15.53 2.77
N LEU A 206 -11.41 15.94 1.61
CA LEU A 206 -10.61 17.17 1.55
C LEU A 206 -11.44 18.42 1.88
N ILE A 207 -12.66 18.50 1.37
CA ILE A 207 -13.57 19.60 1.69
C ILE A 207 -13.94 19.57 3.18
N ALA A 208 -14.27 18.40 3.72
CA ALA A 208 -14.59 18.24 5.14
C ALA A 208 -13.39 18.61 6.03
N SER A 209 -12.18 18.19 5.68
CA SER A 209 -10.94 18.55 6.37
C SER A 209 -10.76 20.06 6.49
N TYR A 210 -11.04 20.79 5.43
CA TYR A 210 -10.94 22.26 5.41
C TYR A 210 -11.93 22.92 6.38
N TYR A 211 -13.18 22.44 6.44
CA TYR A 211 -14.20 23.02 7.34
C TYR A 211 -14.06 22.59 8.81
N MET A 212 -13.43 21.43 9.05
CA MET A 212 -13.31 20.87 10.41
C MET A 212 -11.94 21.14 11.05
N ASP A 213 -11.02 21.81 10.36
CA ASP A 213 -9.61 21.98 10.79
C ASP A 213 -8.94 20.65 11.22
N ALA A 214 -9.34 19.55 10.57
CA ALA A 214 -8.86 18.21 10.88
C ALA A 214 -7.82 17.74 9.84
N PRO A 215 -6.92 16.81 10.19
CA PRO A 215 -6.00 16.22 9.20
C PRO A 215 -6.75 15.60 8.03
N ALA A 216 -6.35 15.91 6.79
CA ALA A 216 -7.04 15.44 5.58
C ALA A 216 -7.19 13.92 5.53
N SER A 217 -6.17 13.18 5.96
CA SER A 217 -6.20 11.71 6.04
C SER A 217 -7.31 11.19 6.96
N ALA A 218 -7.50 11.81 8.11
CA ALA A 218 -8.56 11.41 9.05
C ALA A 218 -9.97 11.76 8.54
N ALA A 219 -10.11 12.88 7.83
CA ALA A 219 -11.40 13.31 7.28
C ALA A 219 -11.84 12.48 6.05
N ILE A 220 -10.89 11.90 5.31
CA ILE A 220 -11.17 11.07 4.13
C ILE A 220 -11.50 9.63 4.52
N THR A 221 -10.97 9.13 5.65
CA THR A 221 -11.17 7.76 6.15
C THR A 221 -12.49 7.57 6.85
#